data_b18237e290f1ddb82562e26dd6415101
#
_entry.id   b18237e290f1ddb82562e26dd6415101
#
_cell.length_a   1.000
_cell.length_b   1.000
_cell.length_c   1.000
_cell.angle_alpha   90.00
_cell.angle_beta   90.00
_cell.angle_gamma   90.00
#
_symmetry.space_group_name_H-M   'P 1'
#
loop_
_entity.id
_entity.type
_entity.pdbx_description
1 polymer ?
#
loop_
_entity_poly.entity_id
_entity_poly.type
_entity_poly.pdbx_seq_one_letter_code
_entity_poly.pdbx_strand_id
1 'polypeptide(L)' 'MSEGEETKTTTVGTVEEVLPDSLFRVRIPAVEEGSEEQLVLAYLAGKMRLHRIRVLVGDSVDMVLDPYGGRARIVRRLT' A
#
# COMPACT_ATOMS: atom_id res chain seq x y z
N MET A 1 -2.49 -25.29 -1.68
CA MET A 1 -2.66 -24.50 -1.52
C MET A 1 -1.81 -23.61 -1.48
N SER A 2 -1.70 -22.97 -1.79
CA SER A 2 -0.99 -22.20 -1.84
C SER A 2 -0.78 -21.43 -1.22
N GLU A 3 -0.51 -21.24 -1.02
CA GLU A 3 -0.17 -20.65 -0.57
C GLU A 3 -0.27 -19.60 0.00
N GLY A 4 0.35 -19.29 0.50
CA GLY A 4 0.26 -18.23 1.42
C GLY A 4 -0.26 -16.98 0.91
N GLU A 5 -0.04 -16.73 -0.31
CA GLU A 5 -0.49 -15.44 -0.75
C GLU A 5 -1.98 -15.37 -0.77
N GLU A 6 -2.63 -16.48 -0.82
CA GLU A 6 -4.06 -16.43 -0.85
C GLU A 6 -4.66 -16.11 0.46
N THR A 7 -3.91 -16.23 1.52
CA THR A 7 -4.43 -15.90 2.83
C THR A 7 -4.09 -14.49 3.24
N LYS A 8 -3.32 -13.77 2.43
CA LYS A 8 -2.95 -12.42 2.80
C LYS A 8 -4.06 -11.47 2.47
N THR A 9 -4.34 -10.60 3.41
CA THR A 9 -5.34 -9.58 3.23
C THR A 9 -4.67 -8.32 2.77
N THR A 10 -5.19 -7.70 1.73
CA THR A 10 -4.64 -6.44 1.27
C THR A 10 -5.57 -5.32 1.67
N THR A 11 -5.00 -4.12 1.70
CA THR A 11 -5.72 -2.92 2.09
C THR A 11 -5.54 -1.90 0.99
N VAL A 12 -6.63 -1.27 0.60
CA VAL A 12 -6.60 -0.25 -0.45
C VAL A 12 -6.37 1.10 0.18
N GLY A 13 -5.50 1.90 -0.43
CA GLY A 13 -5.27 3.25 0.00
C GLY A 13 -4.99 4.16 -1.18
N THR A 14 -4.93 5.44 -0.91
CA THR A 14 -4.65 6.45 -1.92
C THR A 14 -3.32 7.11 -1.62
N VAL A 15 -2.47 7.21 -2.62
CA VAL A 15 -1.15 7.81 -2.45
C VAL A 15 -1.32 9.30 -2.25
N GLU A 16 -0.84 9.79 -1.12
CA GLU A 16 -0.92 11.21 -0.81
C GLU A 16 0.36 11.95 -1.13
N GLU A 17 1.47 11.27 -1.06
CA GLU A 17 2.76 11.92 -1.23
C GLU A 17 3.79 10.91 -1.67
N VAL A 18 4.67 11.34 -2.58
CA VAL A 18 5.81 10.53 -2.99
C VAL A 18 7.01 11.11 -2.27
N LEU A 19 7.69 10.27 -1.51
CA LEU A 19 8.79 10.69 -0.66
C LEU A 19 10.12 10.23 -1.24
N PRO A 20 11.22 10.80 -0.76
CA PRO A 20 12.54 10.31 -1.19
C PRO A 20 12.70 8.83 -0.85
N ASP A 21 13.66 8.19 -1.52
CA ASP A 21 14.01 6.79 -1.26
C ASP A 21 12.90 5.83 -1.64
N SER A 22 12.10 6.22 -2.61
CA SER A 22 11.05 5.34 -3.14
C SER A 22 10.03 4.97 -2.08
N LEU A 23 9.73 5.89 -1.19
CA LEU A 23 8.71 5.69 -0.18
C LEU A 23 7.48 6.50 -0.56
N PHE A 24 6.35 6.06 -0.04
CA PHE A 24 5.07 6.69 -0.33
C PHE A 24 4.30 6.87 0.96
N ARG A 25 3.62 7.99 1.09
CA ARG A 25 2.67 8.15 2.16
C ARG A 25 1.29 7.87 1.61
N VAL A 26 0.63 6.88 2.19
CA VAL A 26 -0.62 6.38 1.65
C VAL A 26 -1.70 6.55 2.71
N ARG A 27 -2.84 7.09 2.30
CA ARG A 27 -3.97 7.28 3.18
C ARG A 27 -4.91 6.10 3.03
N ILE A 28 -5.23 5.48 4.16
CA ILE A 28 -6.19 4.40 4.23
C ILE A 28 -7.47 5.00 4.78
N PRO A 29 -8.57 4.98 4.01
CA PRO A 29 -9.80 5.59 4.48
C PRO A 29 -10.39 4.81 5.65
N ALA A 30 -11.17 5.51 6.46
CA ALA A 30 -11.94 4.86 7.50
C ALA A 30 -12.98 3.97 6.85
N VAL A 31 -13.09 2.74 7.33
CA VAL A 31 -14.03 1.79 6.74
C VAL A 31 -15.25 1.59 7.61
N GLU A 32 -15.19 2.03 8.84
CA GLU A 32 -16.31 1.86 9.77
C GLU A 32 -16.62 3.18 10.41
N GLU A 33 -17.88 3.33 10.78
CA GLU A 33 -18.28 4.49 11.53
C GLU A 33 -17.51 4.51 12.83
N GLY A 34 -16.92 5.66 13.15
CA GLY A 34 -16.13 5.79 14.34
C GLY A 34 -14.67 5.47 14.19
N SER A 35 -14.27 4.88 13.08
CA SER A 35 -12.86 4.67 12.83
C SER A 35 -12.29 5.89 12.13
N GLU A 36 -10.97 5.97 12.08
CA GLU A 36 -10.27 7.12 11.53
C GLU A 36 -9.42 6.71 10.37
N GLU A 37 -9.17 7.66 9.49
CA GLU A 37 -8.21 7.47 8.43
C GLU A 37 -6.83 7.24 9.03
N GLN A 38 -6.02 6.50 8.31
CA GLN A 38 -4.65 6.25 8.72
C GLN A 38 -3.72 6.66 7.60
N LEU A 39 -2.57 7.19 7.98
CA LEU A 39 -1.49 7.44 7.04
C LEU A 39 -0.38 6.47 7.35
N VAL A 40 0.06 5.75 6.33
CA VAL A 40 1.13 4.77 6.51
C VAL A 40 2.22 5.05 5.50
N LEU A 41 3.43 4.67 5.86
CA LEU A 41 4.54 4.69 4.92
C LEU A 41 4.55 3.37 4.18
N ALA A 42 4.80 3.44 2.88
CA ALA A 42 4.76 2.26 2.06
C ALA A 42 5.91 2.27 1.08
N TYR A 43 6.27 1.09 0.61
CA TYR A 43 7.29 0.92 -0.42
C TYR A 43 6.77 -0.04 -1.46
N LEU A 44 7.38 -0.01 -2.64
CA LEU A 44 6.93 -0.87 -3.73
C LEU A 44 7.45 -2.28 -3.53
N ALA A 45 6.59 -3.26 -3.78
CA ALA A 45 7.01 -4.64 -3.81
C ALA A 45 8.05 -4.83 -4.92
N GLY A 46 8.90 -5.83 -4.74
CA GLY A 46 9.97 -6.06 -5.69
C GLY A 46 9.49 -6.22 -7.11
N LYS A 47 8.36 -6.90 -7.28
CA LYS A 47 7.82 -7.12 -8.62
C LYS A 47 7.49 -5.79 -9.29
N MET A 48 6.92 -4.86 -8.53
CA MET A 48 6.58 -3.57 -9.11
C MET A 48 7.82 -2.78 -9.48
N ARG A 49 8.87 -2.87 -8.67
CA ARG A 49 10.12 -2.19 -9.01
C ARG A 49 10.77 -2.83 -10.22
N LEU A 50 10.71 -4.15 -10.30
CA LEU A 50 11.30 -4.87 -11.42
C LEU A 50 10.64 -4.45 -12.72
N HIS A 51 9.34 -4.27 -12.72
CA HIS A 51 8.62 -3.90 -13.92
C HIS A 51 8.48 -2.40 -14.08
N ARG A 52 9.12 -1.63 -13.19
CA ARG A 52 9.15 -0.18 -13.30
C ARG A 52 7.78 0.44 -13.34
N ILE A 53 6.89 -0.10 -12.54
CA ILE A 53 5.55 0.42 -12.45
C ILE A 53 5.60 1.73 -11.67
N ARG A 54 5.06 2.79 -12.27
CA ARG A 54 5.11 4.11 -11.66
C ARG A 54 3.86 4.33 -10.82
N VAL A 55 4.06 4.85 -9.63
CA VAL A 55 2.96 5.18 -8.72
C VAL A 55 3.05 6.67 -8.43
N LEU A 56 1.93 7.35 -8.58
CA LEU A 56 1.87 8.80 -8.46
C LEU A 56 0.85 9.20 -7.41
N VAL A 57 0.96 10.45 -6.97
CA VAL A 57 -0.03 11.00 -6.04
C VAL A 57 -1.41 10.89 -6.66
N GLY A 58 -2.37 10.44 -5.86
CA GLY A 58 -3.73 10.25 -6.32
C GLY A 58 -4.05 8.85 -6.77
N ASP A 59 -3.03 8.02 -6.98
CA ASP A 59 -3.28 6.65 -7.40
C ASP A 59 -3.85 5.82 -6.26
N SER A 60 -4.74 4.90 -6.60
CA SER A 60 -5.21 3.89 -5.66
C SER A 60 -4.29 2.70 -5.74
N VAL A 61 -3.90 2.20 -4.60
CA VAL A 61 -2.97 1.07 -4.53
C VAL A 61 -3.48 0.04 -3.54
N ASP A 62 -3.06 -1.19 -3.79
CA ASP A 62 -3.35 -2.31 -2.92
C ASP A 62 -2.07 -2.61 -2.15
N MET A 63 -2.18 -2.78 -0.84
CA MET A 63 -1.01 -2.93 0.01
C MET A 63 -1.18 -4.08 0.97
N VAL A 64 -0.05 -4.63 1.40
CA VAL A 64 -0.01 -5.55 2.51
C VAL A 64 0.55 -4.79 3.70
N LEU A 65 -0.22 -4.72 4.77
CA LEU A 65 0.21 -4.01 5.96
C LEU A 65 1.08 -4.91 6.82
N ASP A 66 2.01 -4.27 7.53
CA ASP A 66 2.85 -5.00 8.47
C ASP A 66 2.09 -5.12 9.78
N PRO A 67 1.87 -6.34 10.28
CA PRO A 67 1.11 -6.50 11.53
C PRO A 67 1.81 -5.89 12.73
N TYR A 68 3.08 -5.59 12.61
CA TYR A 68 3.83 -5.00 13.72
C TYR A 68 3.98 -3.50 13.58
N GLY A 69 3.25 -2.89 12.66
CA GLY A 69 3.29 -1.44 12.54
C GLY A 69 4.39 -0.89 11.67
N GLY A 70 5.09 -1.75 10.96
CA GLY A 70 6.13 -1.30 10.05
C GLY A 70 5.55 -0.76 8.75
N ARG A 71 6.43 -0.58 7.77
CA ARG A 71 6.04 -0.04 6.49
C ARG A 71 5.18 -1.03 5.74
N ALA A 72 4.19 -0.50 5.03
CA ALA A 72 3.34 -1.32 4.17
C ALA A 72 4.07 -1.60 2.85
N ARG A 73 3.65 -2.63 2.17
CA ARG A 73 4.22 -3.00 0.88
C ARG A 73 3.15 -2.88 -0.18
N ILE A 74 3.38 -2.01 -1.15
CA ILE A 74 2.44 -1.82 -2.26
C ILE A 74 2.64 -2.96 -3.22
N VAL A 75 1.59 -3.74 -3.45
CA VAL A 75 1.69 -4.92 -4.30
C VAL A 75 1.01 -4.74 -5.64
N ARG A 76 0.19 -3.71 -5.78
CA ARG A 76 -0.54 -3.51 -7.02
C ARG A 76 -1.03 -2.08 -7.11
N ARG A 77 -0.97 -1.53 -8.31
CA ARG A 77 -1.60 -0.23 -8.57
C ARG A 77 -2.95 -0.49 -9.19
N LEU A 78 -3.98 0.13 -8.62
CA LEU A 78 -5.35 -0.11 -9.04
C LEU A 78 -5.84 0.91 -10.05
N THR A 79 -5.22 2.09 -10.10
CA THR A 79 -5.61 3.11 -11.08
C THR A 79 -4.43 3.72 -11.76
#